data_a23323e88214a2cfaa2334a1d63ea6ac
#
_entry.id   a23323e88214a2cfaa2334a1d63ea6ac
#
_cell.length_a   1.000
_cell.length_b   1.000
_cell.length_c   1.000
_cell.angle_alpha   90.00
_cell.angle_beta   90.00
_cell.angle_gamma   90.00
#
_symmetry.space_group_name_H-M   'P 1'
#
loop_
_entity.id
_entity.type
_entity.pdbx_description
1 polymer ?
#
loop_
_entity_poly.entity_id
_entity_poly.type
_entity_poly.pdbx_seq_one_letter_code
_entity_poly.pdbx_strand_id
1 'polypeptide(L)'
;LKKIYIFSVFACISLLPFVGYGQEDIELKNPSFEGYPTQGTFISPNLPTPLPKGWYDCGRIYFPEETPPDVHPNNYWENTVMPSDGETYVGLVVRNNETWESVSQRLNTPLKKDQCYTFSIDLARSNNYWSRSKDGTDNVSNYSTPAVLRVWGGTGFCNTDQLLTESIPITNSDWKSYTFEIEVNSNYRFITFEAFYKTPILEPYIGHILLDNISTFKAYNCNEEPILAAATTPTTPEKKAPPHKRAKKKEPKKIEKETPIVTQVDSKKSNPKKKIMEELDRKSMKKGQKITMKNLYFAADSDSIEINSYYVLDELFDFLKDNNDIRIEIGGHTNGVKGITHDYCDNLSNKRAQQVANYLVRKGIEETRLEYKGYGKRQPLASNKTKSGRKKNQRVEIKILSLG
;
A
#
# COMPACT_ATOMS: atom_id res chain seq x y z
N LEU A 1 -35.46 -77.88 25.76
CA LEU A 1 -35.93 -76.57 25.13
C LEU A 1 -35.18 -75.48 25.81
N LYS A 2 -34.04 -75.01 25.19
CA LYS A 2 -33.29 -73.79 25.59
C LYS A 2 -33.86 -72.56 24.78
N LYS A 3 -34.40 -71.62 25.52
CA LYS A 3 -34.77 -70.28 24.92
C LYS A 3 -33.52 -69.43 24.77
N ILE A 4 -33.24 -69.07 23.52
CA ILE A 4 -32.20 -68.07 23.14
C ILE A 4 -32.87 -66.71 23.15
N TYR A 5 -32.41 -65.78 23.99
CA TYR A 5 -32.79 -64.38 23.99
C TYR A 5 -31.79 -63.62 23.09
N ILE A 6 -32.26 -63.08 21.99
CA ILE A 6 -31.51 -62.17 21.12
C ILE A 6 -31.69 -60.77 21.67
N PHE A 7 -30.62 -60.21 22.26
CA PHE A 7 -30.56 -58.77 22.61
C PHE A 7 -30.23 -57.97 21.36
N SER A 8 -31.21 -57.23 20.91
CA SER A 8 -31.03 -56.23 19.80
C SER A 8 -30.45 -54.96 20.41
N VAL A 9 -29.16 -54.69 20.19
CA VAL A 9 -28.53 -53.41 20.57
C VAL A 9 -28.87 -52.39 19.51
N PHE A 10 -29.83 -51.49 19.81
CA PHE A 10 -30.07 -50.30 19.02
C PHE A 10 -28.92 -49.32 19.30
N ALA A 11 -27.98 -49.20 18.37
CA ALA A 11 -27.01 -48.12 18.37
C ALA A 11 -27.72 -46.82 17.95
N CYS A 12 -27.98 -46.00 18.94
CA CYS A 12 -28.47 -44.62 18.73
C CYS A 12 -27.29 -43.78 18.18
N ILE A 13 -27.17 -43.70 16.86
CA ILE A 13 -26.24 -42.75 16.22
C ILE A 13 -26.85 -41.36 16.41
N SER A 14 -26.37 -40.63 17.41
CA SER A 14 -26.68 -39.23 17.57
C SER A 14 -26.03 -38.47 16.41
N LEU A 15 -26.84 -38.12 15.39
CA LEU A 15 -26.52 -37.12 14.41
C LEU A 15 -26.42 -35.78 15.15
N LEU A 16 -25.21 -35.41 15.60
CA LEU A 16 -24.92 -34.03 16.00
C LEU A 16 -25.13 -33.19 14.72
N PRO A 17 -25.93 -32.12 14.77
CA PRO A 17 -26.02 -31.20 13.69
C PRO A 17 -24.62 -30.61 13.49
N PHE A 18 -24.02 -30.84 12.33
CA PHE A 18 -22.88 -30.05 11.88
C PHE A 18 -23.38 -28.60 11.80
N VAL A 19 -23.18 -27.82 12.85
CA VAL A 19 -23.30 -26.37 12.78
C VAL A 19 -22.16 -25.94 11.88
N GLY A 20 -22.43 -25.92 10.59
CA GLY A 20 -21.57 -25.22 9.65
C GLY A 20 -21.52 -23.78 10.14
N TYR A 21 -20.39 -23.34 10.68
CA TYR A 21 -20.11 -21.93 10.85
C TYR A 21 -20.19 -21.33 9.46
N GLY A 22 -21.32 -20.70 9.14
CA GLY A 22 -21.49 -19.99 7.89
C GLY A 22 -20.34 -19.00 7.75
N GLN A 23 -19.63 -19.11 6.67
CA GLN A 23 -18.61 -18.14 6.31
C GLN A 23 -19.29 -16.78 6.20
N GLU A 24 -18.82 -15.80 6.99
CA GLU A 24 -19.45 -14.49 7.08
C GLU A 24 -18.87 -13.56 6.03
N ASP A 25 -19.71 -13.10 5.12
CA ASP A 25 -19.37 -12.10 4.12
C ASP A 25 -19.13 -10.74 4.81
N ILE A 26 -18.24 -9.92 4.24
CA ILE A 26 -17.87 -8.63 4.83
C ILE A 26 -18.25 -7.52 3.87
N GLU A 27 -19.13 -6.66 4.32
CA GLU A 27 -19.55 -5.46 3.60
C GLU A 27 -18.71 -4.26 4.01
N LEU A 28 -18.31 -3.45 3.03
CA LEU A 28 -17.69 -2.16 3.25
C LEU A 28 -18.76 -1.10 3.54
N LYS A 29 -18.37 -0.09 4.28
CA LYS A 29 -19.19 1.11 4.43
C LYS A 29 -18.94 2.01 3.24
N ASN A 30 -20.03 2.41 2.56
CA ASN A 30 -19.91 3.32 1.44
C ASN A 30 -18.91 2.83 0.36
N PRO A 31 -19.16 1.66 -0.26
CA PRO A 31 -18.21 1.02 -1.18
C PRO A 31 -18.06 1.76 -2.52
N SER A 32 -19.01 2.66 -2.87
CA SER A 32 -18.97 3.50 -4.07
C SER A 32 -18.63 4.97 -3.74
N PHE A 33 -18.03 5.24 -2.57
CA PHE A 33 -17.51 6.56 -2.16
C PHE A 33 -18.53 7.70 -2.20
N GLU A 34 -19.81 7.42 -2.00
CA GLU A 34 -20.91 8.36 -2.09
C GLU A 34 -21.00 9.36 -0.93
N GLY A 35 -21.61 10.52 -1.19
CA GLY A 35 -21.93 11.53 -0.21
C GLY A 35 -20.95 12.70 -0.17
N TYR A 36 -20.74 13.28 1.03
CA TYR A 36 -19.82 14.41 1.21
C TYR A 36 -18.35 13.94 1.32
N PRO A 37 -17.41 14.61 0.65
CA PRO A 37 -17.60 15.72 -0.28
C PRO A 37 -18.34 15.27 -1.53
N THR A 38 -19.28 16.11 -1.98
CA THR A 38 -20.07 15.85 -3.18
C THR A 38 -19.31 16.28 -4.44
N GLN A 39 -19.76 15.79 -5.58
CA GLN A 39 -19.26 16.17 -6.90
C GLN A 39 -18.98 17.67 -7.02
N GLY A 40 -17.78 18.02 -7.52
CA GLY A 40 -17.35 19.42 -7.72
C GLY A 40 -16.93 20.16 -6.45
N THR A 41 -16.88 19.50 -5.30
CA THR A 41 -16.37 20.09 -4.08
C THR A 41 -14.85 20.15 -4.10
N PHE A 42 -14.28 21.33 -3.92
CA PHE A 42 -12.83 21.47 -3.74
C PHE A 42 -12.45 20.91 -2.37
N ILE A 43 -11.60 19.89 -2.35
CA ILE A 43 -11.06 19.33 -1.12
C ILE A 43 -9.82 20.12 -0.72
N SER A 44 -9.93 20.89 0.36
CA SER A 44 -8.78 21.57 0.96
C SER A 44 -8.06 20.62 1.91
N PRO A 45 -6.71 20.62 1.94
CA PRO A 45 -5.93 19.86 2.93
C PRO A 45 -6.31 20.18 4.39
N ASN A 46 -6.92 21.35 4.61
CA ASN A 46 -7.34 21.82 5.92
C ASN A 46 -8.76 21.36 6.31
N LEU A 47 -9.49 20.68 5.43
CA LEU A 47 -10.80 20.11 5.80
C LEU A 47 -10.64 18.93 6.74
N PRO A 48 -11.49 18.80 7.78
CA PRO A 48 -11.39 17.71 8.76
C PRO A 48 -11.55 16.31 8.17
N THR A 49 -12.33 16.18 7.09
CA THR A 49 -12.64 14.92 6.40
C THR A 49 -12.67 15.14 4.88
N PRO A 50 -11.52 15.01 4.20
CA PRO A 50 -11.46 15.23 2.75
C PRO A 50 -12.14 14.12 1.93
N LEU A 51 -12.44 12.96 2.52
CA LEU A 51 -13.04 11.80 1.86
C LEU A 51 -14.50 11.59 2.27
N PRO A 52 -15.30 10.89 1.46
CA PRO A 52 -16.64 10.47 1.80
C PRO A 52 -16.68 9.65 3.09
N LYS A 53 -17.82 9.71 3.80
CA LYS A 53 -18.01 9.08 5.11
C LYS A 53 -17.66 7.58 5.05
N GLY A 54 -16.84 7.14 5.97
CA GLY A 54 -16.42 5.73 6.09
C GLY A 54 -14.96 5.53 5.69
N TRP A 55 -14.40 6.44 4.89
CA TRP A 55 -13.04 6.36 4.39
C TRP A 55 -12.09 7.31 5.11
N TYR A 56 -10.84 6.88 5.26
CA TYR A 56 -9.76 7.62 5.90
C TYR A 56 -8.60 7.81 4.93
N ASP A 57 -8.11 9.05 4.81
CA ASP A 57 -6.96 9.41 3.99
C ASP A 57 -5.65 9.04 4.69
N CYS A 58 -4.90 8.10 4.13
CA CYS A 58 -3.64 7.66 4.67
C CYS A 58 -2.48 8.64 4.41
N GLY A 59 -2.61 9.51 3.42
CA GLY A 59 -1.65 10.58 3.15
C GLY A 59 -1.42 11.47 4.36
N ARG A 60 -2.43 11.69 5.18
CA ARG A 60 -2.32 12.45 6.44
C ARG A 60 -1.32 11.86 7.45
N ILE A 61 -1.07 10.56 7.36
CA ILE A 61 -0.12 9.86 8.23
C ILE A 61 1.25 9.80 7.57
N TYR A 62 1.29 9.43 6.28
CA TYR A 62 2.53 9.11 5.58
C TYR A 62 3.13 10.30 4.84
N PHE A 63 2.28 11.15 4.26
CA PHE A 63 2.67 12.26 3.42
C PHE A 63 1.84 13.51 3.73
N PRO A 64 1.91 14.06 4.98
CA PRO A 64 1.03 15.14 5.44
C PRO A 64 1.19 16.45 4.66
N GLU A 65 2.28 16.58 3.90
CA GLU A 65 2.54 17.73 3.05
C GLU A 65 1.92 17.59 1.65
N GLU A 66 1.48 16.38 1.26
CA GLU A 66 0.90 16.13 -0.06
C GLU A 66 -0.62 16.40 -0.11
N THR A 67 -1.16 16.47 -1.32
CA THR A 67 -2.59 16.59 -1.53
C THR A 67 -3.31 15.31 -1.15
N PRO A 68 -4.53 15.40 -0.62
CA PRO A 68 -5.35 14.22 -0.34
C PRO A 68 -5.89 13.59 -1.63
N PRO A 69 -6.37 12.34 -1.57
CA PRO A 69 -7.11 11.71 -2.66
C PRO A 69 -8.26 12.56 -3.19
N ASP A 70 -8.47 12.54 -4.49
CA ASP A 70 -9.48 13.36 -5.15
C ASP A 70 -10.83 12.63 -5.21
N VAL A 71 -11.92 13.35 -4.94
CA VAL A 71 -13.29 12.88 -5.16
C VAL A 71 -13.82 13.41 -6.47
N HIS A 72 -14.25 12.51 -7.33
CA HIS A 72 -14.71 12.80 -8.69
C HIS A 72 -16.20 12.46 -8.88
N PRO A 73 -16.81 12.95 -9.99
CA PRO A 73 -16.22 13.84 -10.98
C PRO A 73 -16.09 15.26 -10.41
N ASN A 74 -14.93 15.86 -10.67
CA ASN A 74 -14.73 17.28 -10.41
C ASN A 74 -14.13 17.94 -11.66
N ASN A 75 -14.41 19.22 -11.88
CA ASN A 75 -13.95 19.92 -13.08
C ASN A 75 -12.53 20.51 -12.93
N TYR A 76 -11.86 20.29 -11.79
CA TYR A 76 -10.57 20.92 -11.50
C TYR A 76 -9.40 20.27 -12.22
N TRP A 77 -9.46 18.95 -12.38
CA TRP A 77 -8.33 18.14 -12.86
C TRP A 77 -8.51 17.63 -14.29
N GLU A 78 -9.45 18.23 -15.06
CA GLU A 78 -9.81 17.82 -16.42
C GLU A 78 -10.20 16.33 -16.56
N ASN A 79 -10.47 15.65 -15.47
CA ASN A 79 -10.96 14.30 -15.48
C ASN A 79 -12.46 14.30 -15.80
N THR A 80 -12.81 13.71 -16.94
CA THR A 80 -14.18 13.67 -17.46
C THR A 80 -14.85 12.29 -17.34
N VAL A 81 -14.19 11.35 -16.67
CA VAL A 81 -14.74 10.00 -16.45
C VAL A 81 -15.97 10.14 -15.54
N MET A 82 -17.09 9.55 -15.94
CA MET A 82 -18.29 9.50 -15.12
C MET A 82 -18.20 8.33 -14.13
N PRO A 83 -18.89 8.38 -12.97
CA PRO A 83 -18.90 7.27 -12.00
C PRO A 83 -19.34 5.94 -12.62
N SER A 84 -18.82 4.83 -12.12
CA SER A 84 -19.27 3.49 -12.45
C SER A 84 -20.58 3.17 -11.74
N ASP A 85 -20.68 3.59 -10.49
CA ASP A 85 -21.87 3.47 -9.65
C ASP A 85 -22.14 4.79 -8.93
N GLY A 86 -23.43 5.11 -8.71
CA GLY A 86 -23.84 6.31 -7.98
C GLY A 86 -23.46 7.63 -8.62
N GLU A 87 -22.97 8.57 -7.80
CA GLU A 87 -22.68 9.96 -8.20
C GLU A 87 -21.20 10.35 -8.10
N THR A 88 -20.43 9.63 -7.29
CA THR A 88 -19.02 9.97 -7.02
C THR A 88 -18.11 8.72 -7.01
N TYR A 89 -16.80 8.93 -7.15
CA TYR A 89 -15.74 7.93 -7.04
C TYR A 89 -14.43 8.57 -6.58
N VAL A 90 -13.42 7.78 -6.26
CA VAL A 90 -12.12 8.28 -5.76
C VAL A 90 -11.03 8.06 -6.80
N GLY A 91 -10.20 9.09 -6.99
CA GLY A 91 -8.94 9.03 -7.71
C GLY A 91 -7.77 8.98 -6.73
N LEU A 92 -6.83 8.07 -6.97
CA LEU A 92 -5.58 7.94 -6.21
C LEU A 92 -4.40 8.12 -7.14
N VAL A 93 -3.41 8.91 -6.73
CA VAL A 93 -2.21 9.17 -7.55
C VAL A 93 -0.94 8.55 -6.95
N VAL A 94 0.04 8.32 -7.83
CA VAL A 94 1.44 8.08 -7.48
C VAL A 94 2.28 9.23 -8.05
N ARG A 95 3.34 9.66 -7.35
CA ARG A 95 4.15 10.83 -7.69
C ARG A 95 5.61 10.48 -7.88
N ASN A 96 6.33 11.22 -8.70
CA ASN A 96 7.75 11.02 -8.95
C ASN A 96 8.66 11.37 -7.76
N ASN A 97 8.11 11.98 -6.71
CA ASN A 97 8.80 12.26 -5.45
C ASN A 97 8.65 11.13 -4.40
N GLU A 98 8.30 9.92 -4.84
CA GLU A 98 8.14 8.72 -3.99
C GLU A 98 6.98 8.85 -2.97
N THR A 99 5.96 9.64 -3.28
CA THR A 99 4.72 9.70 -2.53
C THR A 99 3.56 9.11 -3.34
N TRP A 100 2.55 8.61 -2.64
CA TRP A 100 1.35 8.05 -3.26
C TRP A 100 0.15 8.18 -2.33
N GLU A 101 -1.02 7.94 -2.88
CA GLU A 101 -2.26 8.05 -2.16
C GLU A 101 -2.86 6.69 -1.84
N SER A 102 -3.48 6.63 -0.69
CA SER A 102 -4.22 5.45 -0.25
C SER A 102 -5.37 5.83 0.69
N VAL A 103 -6.40 4.99 0.69
CA VAL A 103 -7.60 5.14 1.51
C VAL A 103 -7.82 3.91 2.36
N SER A 104 -8.19 4.10 3.61
CA SER A 104 -8.38 3.02 4.57
C SER A 104 -9.76 3.04 5.19
N GLN A 105 -10.26 1.85 5.53
CA GLN A 105 -11.53 1.70 6.23
C GLN A 105 -11.44 0.68 7.35
N ARG A 106 -12.15 0.96 8.47
CA ARG A 106 -12.39 -0.02 9.52
C ARG A 106 -13.57 -0.91 9.15
N LEU A 107 -13.33 -2.20 9.06
CA LEU A 107 -14.35 -3.23 8.82
C LEU A 107 -15.25 -3.44 10.03
N ASN A 108 -16.54 -3.69 9.80
CA ASN A 108 -17.48 -4.07 10.85
C ASN A 108 -17.16 -5.47 11.41
N THR A 109 -16.94 -6.42 10.50
CA THR A 109 -16.46 -7.77 10.78
C THR A 109 -15.01 -7.89 10.29
N PRO A 110 -14.07 -8.42 11.09
CA PRO A 110 -12.69 -8.55 10.65
C PRO A 110 -12.54 -9.63 9.58
N LEU A 111 -11.60 -9.43 8.64
CA LEU A 111 -11.04 -10.53 7.86
C LEU A 111 -10.43 -11.55 8.80
N LYS A 112 -10.77 -12.83 8.64
CA LYS A 112 -10.37 -13.90 9.56
C LYS A 112 -9.12 -14.60 9.04
N LYS A 113 -8.23 -14.93 9.96
CA LYS A 113 -7.04 -15.74 9.68
C LYS A 113 -7.41 -17.08 9.03
N ASP A 114 -6.58 -17.52 8.07
CA ASP A 114 -6.70 -18.78 7.33
C ASP A 114 -8.05 -18.90 6.56
N GLN A 115 -8.68 -17.75 6.25
CA GLN A 115 -9.89 -17.63 5.46
C GLN A 115 -9.59 -16.98 4.11
N CYS A 116 -10.19 -17.51 3.04
CA CYS A 116 -10.15 -16.91 1.72
C CYS A 116 -11.39 -16.07 1.44
N TYR A 117 -11.21 -14.99 0.68
CA TYR A 117 -12.28 -14.10 0.24
C TYR A 117 -12.10 -13.76 -1.23
N THR A 118 -13.23 -13.57 -1.92
CA THR A 118 -13.26 -12.95 -3.24
C THR A 118 -14.05 -11.65 -3.17
N PHE A 119 -13.60 -10.65 -3.91
CA PHE A 119 -14.31 -9.38 -4.08
C PHE A 119 -14.00 -8.79 -5.46
N SER A 120 -14.83 -7.86 -5.91
CA SER A 120 -14.58 -7.08 -7.12
C SER A 120 -14.55 -5.58 -6.81
N ILE A 121 -13.89 -4.83 -7.66
CA ILE A 121 -13.83 -3.38 -7.65
C ILE A 121 -13.78 -2.89 -9.08
N ASP A 122 -14.49 -1.83 -9.38
CA ASP A 122 -14.41 -1.18 -10.68
C ASP A 122 -13.22 -0.24 -10.70
N LEU A 123 -12.33 -0.45 -11.69
CA LEU A 123 -11.11 0.32 -11.87
C LEU A 123 -11.07 0.91 -13.28
N ALA A 124 -10.59 2.15 -13.35
CA ALA A 124 -10.34 2.86 -14.58
C ALA A 124 -9.14 3.80 -14.45
N ARG A 125 -8.77 4.45 -15.53
CA ARG A 125 -7.91 5.63 -15.53
C ARG A 125 -8.51 6.70 -16.44
N SER A 126 -8.15 7.96 -16.24
CA SER A 126 -8.45 9.04 -17.19
C SER A 126 -7.29 9.28 -18.14
N ASN A 127 -7.56 9.68 -19.37
CA ASN A 127 -6.52 10.14 -20.30
C ASN A 127 -5.96 11.50 -19.88
N ASN A 128 -6.78 12.31 -19.20
CA ASN A 128 -6.41 13.59 -18.62
C ASN A 128 -6.68 13.57 -17.12
N TYR A 129 -5.63 13.62 -16.34
CA TYR A 129 -5.70 13.70 -14.89
C TYR A 129 -4.62 14.66 -14.40
N TRP A 130 -4.97 15.93 -14.33
CA TRP A 130 -4.04 16.96 -13.88
C TRP A 130 -4.04 17.00 -12.35
N SER A 131 -2.88 16.98 -11.74
CA SER A 131 -2.72 17.05 -10.28
C SER A 131 -1.43 17.79 -9.95
N ARG A 132 -1.20 18.03 -8.65
CA ARG A 132 -0.01 18.70 -8.13
C ARG A 132 0.70 17.79 -7.13
N SER A 133 2.02 18.00 -7.05
CA SER A 133 2.84 17.58 -5.91
C SER A 133 3.36 18.81 -5.20
N LYS A 134 3.58 18.73 -3.89
CA LYS A 134 4.19 19.82 -3.10
C LYS A 134 5.72 19.78 -3.13
N ASP A 135 6.34 19.22 -4.15
CA ASP A 135 7.80 19.14 -4.32
C ASP A 135 8.51 20.50 -4.47
N GLY A 136 7.79 21.62 -4.25
CA GLY A 136 8.32 22.97 -4.36
C GLY A 136 8.27 23.56 -5.78
N THR A 137 7.87 22.78 -6.77
CA THR A 137 7.52 23.28 -8.10
C THR A 137 5.99 23.38 -8.15
N ASP A 138 5.41 24.55 -8.24
CA ASP A 138 3.95 24.76 -8.41
C ASP A 138 3.40 24.18 -9.74
N ASN A 139 4.09 23.19 -10.29
CA ASN A 139 3.79 22.62 -11.59
C ASN A 139 2.65 21.60 -11.52
N VAL A 140 1.57 21.95 -12.19
CA VAL A 140 0.49 21.01 -12.52
C VAL A 140 0.98 20.08 -13.62
N SER A 141 0.87 18.78 -13.44
CA SER A 141 1.29 17.76 -14.39
C SER A 141 0.16 16.78 -14.69
N ASN A 142 0.16 16.19 -15.89
CA ASN A 142 -0.82 15.17 -16.27
C ASN A 142 -0.35 13.79 -15.78
N TYR A 143 -1.04 13.23 -14.80
CA TYR A 143 -0.75 11.94 -14.16
C TYR A 143 -1.30 10.76 -14.98
N SER A 144 -1.11 10.77 -16.28
CA SER A 144 -1.70 9.80 -17.21
C SER A 144 -1.03 8.43 -17.26
N THR A 145 0.09 8.21 -16.55
CA THR A 145 0.75 6.89 -16.53
C THR A 145 -0.07 5.88 -15.73
N PRO A 146 -0.25 4.64 -16.24
CA PRO A 146 -0.94 3.59 -15.49
C PRO A 146 -0.27 3.26 -14.16
N ALA A 147 -1.04 3.27 -13.08
CA ALA A 147 -0.62 2.78 -11.77
C ALA A 147 -1.26 1.40 -11.47
N VAL A 148 -0.85 0.76 -10.40
CA VAL A 148 -1.44 -0.48 -9.88
C VAL A 148 -2.25 -0.20 -8.63
N LEU A 149 -3.26 -1.03 -8.36
CA LEU A 149 -3.95 -1.08 -7.09
C LEU A 149 -3.29 -2.12 -6.20
N ARG A 150 -2.96 -1.75 -4.96
CA ARG A 150 -2.62 -2.66 -3.87
C ARG A 150 -3.72 -2.65 -2.82
N VAL A 151 -4.02 -3.83 -2.30
CA VAL A 151 -4.99 -3.98 -1.21
C VAL A 151 -4.29 -4.62 -0.02
N TRP A 152 -4.38 -3.95 1.12
CA TRP A 152 -3.69 -4.33 2.35
C TRP A 152 -4.68 -4.68 3.46
N GLY A 153 -4.38 -5.72 4.23
CA GLY A 153 -5.00 -6.00 5.53
C GLY A 153 -4.16 -5.39 6.65
N GLY A 154 -4.83 -4.79 7.65
CA GLY A 154 -4.15 -4.11 8.74
C GLY A 154 -4.86 -4.22 10.08
N THR A 155 -4.09 -3.99 11.17
CA THR A 155 -4.58 -3.94 12.55
C THR A 155 -4.99 -2.55 13.01
N GLY A 156 -4.67 -1.52 12.21
CA GLY A 156 -5.02 -0.11 12.40
C GLY A 156 -5.30 0.57 11.06
N PHE A 157 -5.83 1.81 11.10
CA PHE A 157 -5.96 2.63 9.90
C PHE A 157 -4.62 2.77 9.21
N CYS A 158 -4.62 2.54 7.90
CA CYS A 158 -3.45 2.66 7.02
C CYS A 158 -2.30 1.68 7.31
N ASN A 159 -2.44 0.76 8.26
CA ASN A 159 -1.45 -0.28 8.46
C ASN A 159 -1.43 -1.23 7.26
N THR A 160 -0.21 -1.56 6.83
CA THR A 160 0.07 -2.44 5.69
C THR A 160 0.71 -3.75 6.21
N ASP A 161 -0.03 -4.48 7.07
CA ASP A 161 0.50 -5.66 7.77
C ASP A 161 0.62 -6.87 6.82
N GLN A 162 -0.30 -7.00 5.86
CA GLN A 162 -0.25 -8.02 4.80
C GLN A 162 -0.72 -7.43 3.47
N LEU A 163 0.10 -7.56 2.42
CA LEU A 163 -0.38 -7.36 1.05
C LEU A 163 -1.33 -8.51 0.71
N LEU A 164 -2.60 -8.20 0.55
CA LEU A 164 -3.65 -9.16 0.22
C LEU A 164 -3.69 -9.45 -1.28
N THR A 165 -3.59 -8.40 -2.09
CA THR A 165 -3.53 -8.52 -3.56
C THR A 165 -2.93 -7.29 -4.21
N GLU A 166 -2.46 -7.43 -5.45
CA GLU A 166 -1.97 -6.34 -6.31
C GLU A 166 -2.55 -6.55 -7.72
N SER A 167 -3.03 -5.48 -8.34
CA SER A 167 -3.54 -5.53 -9.71
C SER A 167 -2.40 -5.51 -10.74
N ILE A 168 -2.71 -5.87 -11.99
CA ILE A 168 -1.91 -5.42 -13.14
C ILE A 168 -2.06 -3.89 -13.29
N PRO A 169 -1.16 -3.20 -14.03
CA PRO A 169 -1.31 -1.78 -14.33
C PRO A 169 -2.67 -1.48 -14.99
N ILE A 170 -3.39 -0.49 -14.45
CA ILE A 170 -4.71 -0.11 -14.94
C ILE A 170 -4.55 0.76 -16.19
N THR A 171 -4.84 0.19 -17.34
CA THR A 171 -4.64 0.86 -18.65
C THR A 171 -5.94 1.25 -19.33
N ASN A 172 -7.08 0.73 -18.89
CA ASN A 172 -8.40 0.99 -19.48
C ASN A 172 -8.95 2.36 -19.07
N SER A 173 -9.51 3.08 -20.04
CA SER A 173 -10.20 4.36 -19.81
C SER A 173 -11.69 4.18 -19.47
N ASP A 174 -12.27 3.06 -19.85
CA ASP A 174 -13.62 2.68 -19.46
C ASP A 174 -13.56 1.82 -18.19
N TRP A 175 -14.54 1.96 -17.32
CA TRP A 175 -14.62 1.14 -16.12
C TRP A 175 -14.64 -0.35 -16.44
N LYS A 176 -13.84 -1.11 -15.71
CA LYS A 176 -13.83 -2.57 -15.73
C LYS A 176 -13.86 -3.10 -14.31
N SER A 177 -14.68 -4.11 -14.09
CA SER A 177 -14.71 -4.83 -12.83
C SER A 177 -13.52 -5.79 -12.77
N TYR A 178 -12.69 -5.62 -11.76
CA TYR A 178 -11.55 -6.49 -11.45
C TYR A 178 -11.91 -7.35 -10.24
N THR A 179 -11.86 -8.65 -10.43
CA THR A 179 -12.11 -9.62 -9.34
C THR A 179 -10.78 -10.07 -8.74
N PHE A 180 -10.72 -10.09 -7.43
CA PHE A 180 -9.54 -10.50 -6.65
C PHE A 180 -9.90 -11.64 -5.71
N GLU A 181 -8.96 -12.55 -5.55
CA GLU A 181 -8.96 -13.61 -4.55
C GLU A 181 -7.85 -13.29 -3.54
N ILE A 182 -8.18 -13.37 -2.26
CA ILE A 182 -7.25 -13.08 -1.18
C ILE A 182 -7.25 -14.19 -0.14
N GLU A 183 -6.07 -14.52 0.36
CA GLU A 183 -5.85 -15.41 1.49
C GLU A 183 -5.31 -14.60 2.68
N VAL A 184 -5.92 -14.76 3.85
CA VAL A 184 -5.66 -13.93 5.01
C VAL A 184 -4.85 -14.70 6.06
N ASN A 185 -3.64 -14.21 6.39
CA ASN A 185 -2.73 -14.89 7.31
C ASN A 185 -2.86 -14.47 8.78
N SER A 186 -3.68 -13.46 9.07
CA SER A 186 -3.98 -12.97 10.42
C SER A 186 -5.35 -12.29 10.45
N ASN A 187 -5.88 -11.98 11.63
CA ASN A 187 -7.14 -11.24 11.73
C ASN A 187 -6.91 -9.75 11.49
N TYR A 188 -7.56 -9.19 10.45
CA TYR A 188 -7.45 -7.77 10.12
C TYR A 188 -8.79 -7.05 10.27
N ARG A 189 -8.80 -5.96 11.02
CA ARG A 189 -9.98 -5.08 11.19
C ARG A 189 -9.99 -3.89 10.26
N PHE A 190 -8.92 -3.69 9.51
CA PHE A 190 -8.79 -2.58 8.58
C PHE A 190 -8.36 -3.09 7.23
N ILE A 191 -8.87 -2.41 6.20
CA ILE A 191 -8.47 -2.64 4.82
C ILE A 191 -8.01 -1.31 4.23
N THR A 192 -6.96 -1.36 3.41
CA THR A 192 -6.40 -0.17 2.75
C THR A 192 -6.27 -0.44 1.26
N PHE A 193 -6.78 0.48 0.45
CA PHE A 193 -6.61 0.51 -1.00
C PHE A 193 -5.58 1.58 -1.33
N GLU A 194 -4.55 1.22 -2.07
CA GLU A 194 -3.37 2.04 -2.32
C GLU A 194 -3.08 2.08 -3.82
N ALA A 195 -2.91 3.29 -4.38
CA ALA A 195 -2.27 3.41 -5.68
C ALA A 195 -0.76 3.20 -5.51
N PHE A 196 -0.15 2.43 -6.42
CA PHE A 196 1.28 2.18 -6.37
C PHE A 196 1.88 2.12 -7.78
N TYR A 197 3.20 2.15 -7.85
CA TYR A 197 3.92 2.07 -9.09
C TYR A 197 3.86 0.65 -9.67
N LYS A 198 3.94 0.54 -11.00
CA LYS A 198 4.12 -0.76 -11.64
C LYS A 198 5.38 -1.44 -11.13
N THR A 199 5.25 -2.69 -10.69
CA THR A 199 6.38 -3.51 -10.23
C THR A 199 7.02 -4.29 -11.40
N PRO A 200 8.36 -4.35 -11.55
CA PRO A 200 9.35 -3.67 -10.72
C PRO A 200 9.40 -2.16 -11.00
N ILE A 201 9.62 -1.37 -9.96
CA ILE A 201 9.77 0.07 -10.08
C ILE A 201 11.18 0.34 -10.62
N LEU A 202 11.27 0.88 -11.83
CA LEU A 202 12.55 1.32 -12.40
C LEU A 202 12.90 2.72 -11.91
N GLU A 203 11.90 3.63 -11.96
CA GLU A 203 11.95 4.99 -11.44
C GLU A 203 10.54 5.38 -10.98
N PRO A 204 10.39 6.16 -9.89
CA PRO A 204 9.10 6.74 -9.53
C PRO A 204 8.57 7.62 -10.65
N TYR A 205 7.28 7.53 -10.91
CA TYR A 205 6.61 8.28 -11.98
C TYR A 205 5.30 8.88 -11.50
N ILE A 206 4.77 9.83 -12.28
CA ILE A 206 3.43 10.37 -12.04
C ILE A 206 2.38 9.49 -12.72
N GLY A 207 1.38 9.07 -11.97
CA GLY A 207 0.31 8.22 -12.49
C GLY A 207 -0.89 8.19 -11.56
N HIS A 208 -1.99 7.56 -12.00
CA HIS A 208 -3.20 7.45 -11.19
C HIS A 208 -3.99 6.20 -11.50
N ILE A 209 -4.92 5.89 -10.60
CA ILE A 209 -6.03 4.95 -10.77
C ILE A 209 -7.32 5.59 -10.25
N LEU A 210 -8.45 5.19 -10.83
CA LEU A 210 -9.79 5.53 -10.39
C LEU A 210 -10.44 4.29 -9.79
N LEU A 211 -11.11 4.45 -8.65
CA LEU A 211 -11.73 3.38 -7.86
C LEU A 211 -13.19 3.69 -7.63
N ASP A 212 -14.06 2.70 -7.87
CA ASP A 212 -15.49 2.77 -7.61
C ASP A 212 -16.08 1.39 -7.36
N ASN A 213 -17.30 1.30 -6.83
CA ASN A 213 -18.15 0.10 -6.78
C ASN A 213 -17.42 -1.15 -6.24
N ILE A 214 -16.95 -1.08 -4.99
CA ILE A 214 -16.29 -2.22 -4.34
C ILE A 214 -17.36 -3.20 -3.85
N SER A 215 -17.30 -4.46 -4.29
CA SER A 215 -18.28 -5.46 -3.86
C SER A 215 -18.05 -5.93 -2.42
N THR A 216 -19.03 -6.65 -1.87
CA THR A 216 -18.90 -7.43 -0.65
C THR A 216 -17.75 -8.44 -0.77
N PHE A 217 -16.95 -8.59 0.28
CA PHE A 217 -15.95 -9.66 0.40
C PHE A 217 -16.65 -10.96 0.75
N LYS A 218 -16.78 -11.86 -0.23
CA LYS A 218 -17.43 -13.15 -0.09
C LYS A 218 -16.43 -14.18 0.42
N ALA A 219 -16.69 -14.75 1.58
CA ALA A 219 -15.85 -15.78 2.17
C ALA A 219 -16.05 -17.13 1.45
N TYR A 220 -14.95 -17.84 1.20
CA TYR A 220 -14.96 -19.19 0.65
C TYR A 220 -13.84 -20.04 1.25
N ASN A 221 -13.93 -21.37 1.08
CA ASN A 221 -12.91 -22.29 1.56
C ASN A 221 -11.69 -22.24 0.63
N CYS A 222 -10.50 -21.94 1.16
CA CYS A 222 -9.27 -21.81 0.37
C CYS A 222 -8.89 -23.06 -0.45
N ASN A 223 -9.46 -24.23 -0.12
CA ASN A 223 -9.25 -25.47 -0.87
C ASN A 223 -10.29 -25.70 -1.98
N GLU A 224 -11.23 -24.79 -2.19
CA GLU A 224 -12.28 -24.85 -3.17
C GLU A 224 -12.11 -23.68 -4.16
N GLU A 225 -12.46 -23.89 -5.43
CA GLU A 225 -12.53 -22.77 -6.38
C GLU A 225 -13.67 -21.83 -5.98
N PRO A 226 -13.47 -20.49 -5.97
CA PRO A 226 -14.53 -19.55 -5.66
C PRO A 226 -15.64 -19.67 -6.71
N ILE A 227 -16.89 -19.70 -6.26
CA ILE A 227 -18.05 -19.66 -7.15
C ILE A 227 -18.13 -18.23 -7.71
N LEU A 228 -17.44 -17.98 -8.81
CA LEU A 228 -17.57 -16.73 -9.55
C LEU A 228 -18.99 -16.68 -10.12
N ALA A 229 -19.82 -15.76 -9.61
CA ALA A 229 -21.10 -15.47 -10.24
C ALA A 229 -20.82 -15.09 -11.70
N ALA A 230 -21.37 -15.87 -12.64
CA ALA A 230 -21.21 -15.62 -14.07
C ALA A 230 -21.54 -14.14 -14.33
N ALA A 231 -20.61 -13.43 -14.95
CA ALA A 231 -20.78 -12.03 -15.32
C ALA A 231 -22.05 -11.93 -16.19
N THR A 232 -23.13 -11.45 -15.60
CA THR A 232 -24.33 -11.07 -16.35
C THR A 232 -23.93 -9.86 -17.17
N THR A 233 -23.82 -10.06 -18.47
CA THR A 233 -23.65 -8.98 -19.45
C THR A 233 -24.75 -7.94 -19.20
N PRO A 234 -24.43 -6.67 -18.92
CA PRO A 234 -25.45 -5.67 -18.69
C PRO A 234 -26.15 -5.40 -20.03
N THR A 235 -27.43 -5.77 -20.15
CA THR A 235 -28.31 -5.26 -21.18
C THR A 235 -28.55 -3.79 -20.89
N THR A 236 -27.96 -2.92 -21.70
CA THR A 236 -28.13 -1.47 -21.69
C THR A 236 -29.61 -1.09 -21.83
N PRO A 237 -30.22 -0.38 -20.88
CA PRO A 237 -31.47 0.33 -21.13
C PRO A 237 -31.17 1.64 -21.84
N GLU A 238 -31.63 1.76 -23.06
CA GLU A 238 -31.60 2.97 -23.89
C GLU A 238 -32.41 4.08 -23.21
N LYS A 239 -31.72 5.01 -22.48
CA LYS A 239 -32.34 6.25 -21.95
C LYS A 239 -32.18 7.38 -22.96
N LYS A 240 -33.28 7.83 -23.50
CA LYS A 240 -33.39 9.03 -24.33
C LYS A 240 -32.97 10.27 -23.54
N ALA A 241 -32.01 11.03 -24.08
CA ALA A 241 -31.53 12.28 -23.51
C ALA A 241 -32.57 13.40 -23.63
N PRO A 242 -32.73 14.27 -22.62
CA PRO A 242 -33.54 15.49 -22.72
C PRO A 242 -32.75 16.63 -23.39
N PRO A 243 -33.44 17.61 -24.05
CA PRO A 243 -32.78 18.64 -24.88
C PRO A 243 -32.11 19.75 -24.07
N HIS A 244 -30.88 20.05 -24.44
CA HIS A 244 -30.07 21.13 -23.85
C HIS A 244 -30.68 22.52 -24.07
N LYS A 245 -30.92 23.28 -22.98
CA LYS A 245 -31.14 24.73 -23.01
C LYS A 245 -29.81 25.47 -22.84
N ARG A 246 -29.51 26.29 -23.82
CA ARG A 246 -28.32 27.13 -23.98
C ARG A 246 -28.33 28.28 -22.95
N ALA A 247 -27.41 28.28 -21.96
CA ALA A 247 -27.24 29.37 -21.01
C ALA A 247 -26.15 30.35 -21.45
N LYS A 248 -26.42 31.65 -21.25
CA LYS A 248 -25.60 32.78 -21.69
C LYS A 248 -24.37 32.98 -20.80
N LYS A 249 -23.23 33.23 -21.46
CA LYS A 249 -21.91 33.55 -20.91
C LYS A 249 -21.96 34.91 -20.16
N LYS A 250 -21.52 34.94 -18.89
CA LYS A 250 -21.20 36.18 -18.14
C LYS A 250 -19.71 36.22 -17.86
N GLU A 251 -19.09 37.39 -18.09
CA GLU A 251 -17.67 37.69 -17.87
C GLU A 251 -17.29 37.73 -16.38
N PRO A 252 -16.02 37.45 -16.00
CA PRO A 252 -15.59 37.43 -14.63
C PRO A 252 -15.17 38.82 -14.11
N LYS A 253 -15.58 39.13 -12.87
CA LYS A 253 -15.13 40.31 -12.10
C LYS A 253 -13.78 39.98 -11.40
N LYS A 254 -12.89 40.98 -11.48
CA LYS A 254 -11.56 41.10 -10.88
C LYS A 254 -11.66 41.13 -9.35
N ILE A 255 -10.92 40.30 -8.64
CA ILE A 255 -10.81 40.31 -7.18
C ILE A 255 -9.38 40.71 -6.78
N GLU A 256 -9.30 41.69 -5.87
CA GLU A 256 -8.08 42.25 -5.30
C GLU A 256 -7.41 41.29 -4.33
N LYS A 257 -6.07 41.43 -4.24
CA LYS A 257 -5.20 40.61 -3.36
C LYS A 257 -5.23 41.12 -1.92
N GLU A 258 -5.56 40.28 -0.97
CA GLU A 258 -5.22 40.52 0.45
C GLU A 258 -4.07 39.56 0.87
N THR A 259 -3.11 40.15 1.58
CA THR A 259 -1.90 39.48 2.11
C THR A 259 -2.21 38.73 3.41
N PRO A 260 -1.70 37.52 3.62
CA PRO A 260 -1.91 36.79 4.87
C PRO A 260 -0.89 37.18 5.95
N ILE A 261 -1.40 37.33 7.17
CA ILE A 261 -0.66 37.55 8.42
C ILE A 261 -0.06 36.22 8.87
N VAL A 262 1.26 36.19 9.06
CA VAL A 262 1.98 35.05 9.61
C VAL A 262 1.81 35.03 11.13
N THR A 263 1.16 34.02 11.67
CA THR A 263 1.15 33.72 13.10
C THR A 263 2.06 32.50 13.35
N GLN A 264 3.12 32.72 14.10
CA GLN A 264 4.01 31.64 14.56
C GLN A 264 3.26 30.73 15.52
N VAL A 265 3.32 29.40 15.28
CA VAL A 265 2.81 28.38 16.20
C VAL A 265 3.98 27.58 16.74
N ASP A 266 4.09 27.60 18.07
CA ASP A 266 5.09 26.92 18.86
C ASP A 266 5.17 25.41 18.63
N SER A 267 6.40 24.92 18.50
CA SER A 267 6.75 23.51 18.41
C SER A 267 6.42 22.77 19.72
N LYS A 268 5.36 21.97 19.72
CA LYS A 268 5.08 21.02 20.81
C LYS A 268 5.72 19.66 20.53
N LYS A 269 6.44 19.18 21.57
CA LYS A 269 7.11 17.89 21.72
C LYS A 269 6.41 16.71 21.03
N SER A 270 7.14 16.09 20.09
CA SER A 270 6.79 14.78 19.55
C SER A 270 6.97 13.68 20.60
N ASN A 271 6.01 12.76 20.71
CA ASN A 271 6.18 11.51 21.46
C ASN A 271 7.41 10.75 20.95
N PRO A 272 8.21 10.10 21.82
CA PRO A 272 9.37 9.35 21.37
C PRO A 272 8.92 8.19 20.47
N LYS A 273 9.31 8.22 19.18
CA LYS A 273 9.14 7.11 18.25
C LYS A 273 9.77 5.86 18.88
N LYS A 274 9.07 4.75 18.94
CA LYS A 274 9.60 3.48 19.45
C LYS A 274 10.82 3.09 18.61
N LYS A 275 11.99 3.06 19.20
CA LYS A 275 13.25 2.71 18.56
C LYS A 275 13.23 1.23 18.16
N ILE A 276 13.55 0.92 16.91
CA ILE A 276 13.47 -0.44 16.32
C ILE A 276 14.84 -1.08 16.28
N MET A 277 15.87 -0.30 15.95
CA MET A 277 17.26 -0.73 15.96
C MET A 277 17.95 -0.24 17.24
N GLU A 278 17.76 -0.99 18.34
CA GLU A 278 18.39 -0.66 19.64
C GLU A 278 19.92 -0.61 19.56
N GLU A 279 20.50 -1.33 18.58
CA GLU A 279 21.94 -1.38 18.33
C GLU A 279 22.52 -0.08 17.72
N LEU A 280 21.68 0.84 17.23
CA LEU A 280 22.07 2.17 16.77
C LEU A 280 22.24 3.13 17.98
N ASP A 281 23.23 2.86 18.81
CA ASP A 281 23.58 3.72 19.94
C ASP A 281 25.05 4.13 19.87
N ARG A 282 25.28 5.43 19.65
CA ARG A 282 26.62 6.04 19.52
C ARG A 282 27.54 5.68 20.67
N LYS A 283 27.01 5.57 21.90
CA LYS A 283 27.80 5.34 23.11
C LYS A 283 28.37 3.92 23.21
N SER A 284 27.66 2.96 22.66
CA SER A 284 28.02 1.53 22.69
C SER A 284 28.70 1.04 21.40
N MET A 285 28.69 1.87 20.35
CA MET A 285 29.13 1.52 19.02
C MET A 285 30.65 1.42 18.89
N LYS A 286 31.14 0.46 18.09
CA LYS A 286 32.56 0.22 17.85
C LYS A 286 32.88 0.14 16.36
N LYS A 287 34.08 0.60 15.96
CA LYS A 287 34.60 0.41 14.61
C LYS A 287 34.63 -1.08 14.27
N GLY A 288 34.16 -1.42 13.09
CA GLY A 288 34.05 -2.81 12.61
C GLY A 288 32.78 -3.55 13.08
N GLN A 289 31.99 -2.97 14.00
CA GLN A 289 30.72 -3.56 14.44
C GLN A 289 29.77 -3.70 13.25
N LYS A 290 29.10 -4.85 13.19
CA LYS A 290 28.05 -5.13 12.21
C LYS A 290 26.69 -5.15 12.89
N ILE A 291 25.72 -4.47 12.30
CA ILE A 291 24.33 -4.38 12.76
C ILE A 291 23.44 -4.86 11.64
N THR A 292 22.64 -5.88 11.90
CA THR A 292 21.65 -6.37 10.92
C THR A 292 20.44 -5.44 10.89
N MET A 293 20.08 -4.96 9.72
CA MET A 293 18.86 -4.17 9.53
C MET A 293 17.63 -5.05 9.65
N LYS A 294 17.04 -5.07 10.85
CA LYS A 294 15.77 -5.77 11.11
C LYS A 294 14.64 -5.05 10.38
N ASN A 295 13.68 -5.81 9.86
CA ASN A 295 12.52 -5.29 9.15
C ASN A 295 12.83 -4.54 7.83
N LEU A 296 13.99 -4.73 7.27
CA LEU A 296 14.32 -4.31 5.91
C LEU A 296 14.07 -5.47 4.95
N TYR A 297 13.09 -5.34 4.10
CA TYR A 297 12.64 -6.34 3.14
C TYR A 297 12.75 -5.81 1.71
N PHE A 298 12.91 -6.72 0.77
CA PHE A 298 12.94 -6.44 -0.67
C PHE A 298 11.94 -7.35 -1.36
N ALA A 299 11.35 -6.88 -2.44
CA ALA A 299 10.50 -7.68 -3.29
C ALA A 299 11.25 -8.95 -3.78
N ALA A 300 10.51 -10.02 -4.06
CA ALA A 300 11.09 -11.29 -4.49
C ALA A 300 11.96 -11.11 -5.74
N ASP A 301 13.19 -11.64 -5.70
CA ASP A 301 14.19 -11.57 -6.77
C ASP A 301 14.45 -10.14 -7.32
N SER A 302 14.21 -9.11 -6.50
CA SER A 302 14.34 -7.69 -6.83
C SER A 302 15.21 -6.97 -5.80
N ASP A 303 15.71 -5.80 -6.18
CA ASP A 303 16.38 -4.81 -5.34
C ASP A 303 15.41 -3.71 -4.86
N SER A 304 14.14 -3.78 -5.25
CA SER A 304 13.10 -2.86 -4.78
C SER A 304 12.84 -3.07 -3.29
N ILE A 305 13.00 -2.00 -2.51
CA ILE A 305 12.76 -1.99 -1.07
C ILE A 305 11.24 -2.03 -0.83
N GLU A 306 10.79 -2.98 -0.01
CA GLU A 306 9.39 -3.03 0.39
C GLU A 306 9.03 -1.84 1.27
N ILE A 307 7.82 -1.30 1.07
CA ILE A 307 7.36 -0.08 1.73
C ILE A 307 7.47 -0.11 3.25
N ASN A 308 7.14 -1.25 3.84
CA ASN A 308 7.25 -1.45 5.29
C ASN A 308 8.70 -1.42 5.83
N SER A 309 9.67 -1.19 4.94
CA SER A 309 11.09 -1.10 5.29
C SER A 309 11.58 0.34 5.43
N TYR A 310 10.84 1.33 4.90
CA TYR A 310 11.32 2.72 4.89
C TYR A 310 11.46 3.31 6.28
N TYR A 311 10.60 2.93 7.23
CA TYR A 311 10.72 3.43 8.60
C TYR A 311 12.04 3.00 9.30
N VAL A 312 12.59 1.82 8.96
CA VAL A 312 13.91 1.39 9.49
C VAL A 312 15.05 2.11 8.79
N LEU A 313 14.87 2.49 7.53
CA LEU A 313 15.81 3.34 6.80
C LEU A 313 15.77 4.78 7.30
N ASP A 314 14.61 5.29 7.66
CA ASP A 314 14.45 6.59 8.30
C ASP A 314 15.14 6.63 9.67
N GLU A 315 15.03 5.57 10.47
CA GLU A 315 15.75 5.47 11.75
C GLU A 315 17.27 5.48 11.54
N LEU A 316 17.78 4.80 10.51
CA LEU A 316 19.19 4.85 10.14
C LEU A 316 19.61 6.25 9.65
N PHE A 317 18.76 6.88 8.83
CA PHE A 317 18.96 8.25 8.36
C PHE A 317 19.05 9.23 9.54
N ASP A 318 18.06 9.22 10.44
CA ASP A 318 18.03 10.10 11.61
C ASP A 318 19.30 9.90 12.46
N PHE A 319 19.70 8.64 12.67
CA PHE A 319 20.95 8.32 13.38
C PHE A 319 22.19 8.89 12.68
N LEU A 320 22.34 8.72 11.37
CA LEU A 320 23.49 9.23 10.61
C LEU A 320 23.49 10.77 10.50
N LYS A 321 22.32 11.38 10.48
CA LYS A 321 22.15 12.84 10.49
C LYS A 321 22.60 13.44 11.81
N ASP A 322 22.25 12.80 12.93
CA ASP A 322 22.64 13.23 14.27
C ASP A 322 24.13 12.93 14.60
N ASN A 323 24.77 12.04 13.80
CA ASN A 323 26.15 11.62 13.96
C ASN A 323 26.91 11.76 12.64
N ASN A 324 27.23 12.99 12.25
CA ASN A 324 27.79 13.34 10.94
C ASN A 324 29.24 12.85 10.70
N ASP A 325 29.93 12.42 11.74
CA ASP A 325 31.28 11.85 11.73
C ASP A 325 31.33 10.33 11.47
N ILE A 326 30.18 9.65 11.52
CA ILE A 326 30.11 8.21 11.29
C ILE A 326 30.13 7.90 9.78
N ARG A 327 31.01 6.93 9.41
CA ARG A 327 31.01 6.31 8.10
C ARG A 327 30.61 4.85 8.21
N ILE A 328 29.84 4.37 7.25
CA ILE A 328 29.30 3.01 7.24
C ILE A 328 29.54 2.29 5.89
N GLU A 329 29.63 0.96 5.95
CA GLU A 329 29.48 0.07 4.80
C GLU A 329 28.12 -0.62 4.89
N ILE A 330 27.35 -0.59 3.81
CA ILE A 330 26.09 -1.25 3.64
C ILE A 330 26.34 -2.58 2.95
N GLY A 331 26.21 -3.69 3.65
CA GLY A 331 26.48 -5.04 3.15
C GLY A 331 25.19 -5.79 2.78
N GLY A 332 25.01 -6.10 1.48
CA GLY A 332 23.87 -6.91 1.03
C GLY A 332 24.19 -8.40 1.04
N HIS A 333 23.22 -9.24 1.43
CA HIS A 333 23.33 -10.70 1.47
C HIS A 333 22.11 -11.36 0.84
N THR A 334 22.31 -12.51 0.20
CA THR A 334 21.25 -13.36 -0.33
C THR A 334 21.27 -14.75 0.31
N ASN A 335 20.20 -15.49 0.11
CA ASN A 335 20.19 -16.91 0.48
C ASN A 335 20.89 -17.78 -0.58
N GLY A 336 21.26 -19.01 -0.20
CA GLY A 336 21.89 -19.99 -1.09
C GLY A 336 20.88 -21.05 -1.55
N VAL A 337 19.95 -20.71 -2.42
CA VAL A 337 19.06 -21.70 -3.03
C VAL A 337 19.82 -22.51 -4.08
N LYS A 338 19.54 -23.84 -4.15
CA LYS A 338 20.16 -24.73 -5.15
C LYS A 338 19.79 -24.29 -6.57
N GLY A 339 20.79 -24.22 -7.44
CA GLY A 339 20.62 -23.84 -8.85
C GLY A 339 20.86 -22.34 -9.16
N ILE A 340 20.96 -21.48 -8.15
CA ILE A 340 21.27 -20.05 -8.36
C ILE A 340 22.80 -19.85 -8.37
N THR A 341 23.31 -19.12 -9.37
CA THR A 341 24.75 -18.85 -9.53
C THR A 341 25.27 -17.87 -8.47
N HIS A 342 26.59 -17.87 -8.26
CA HIS A 342 27.22 -16.87 -7.38
C HIS A 342 27.08 -15.46 -7.95
N ASP A 343 27.30 -15.31 -9.26
CA ASP A 343 27.24 -13.99 -9.93
C ASP A 343 25.85 -13.34 -9.81
N TYR A 344 24.79 -14.13 -9.95
CA TYR A 344 23.43 -13.62 -9.73
C TYR A 344 23.24 -13.13 -8.27
N CYS A 345 23.67 -13.94 -7.30
CA CYS A 345 23.57 -13.59 -5.89
C CYS A 345 24.38 -12.34 -5.53
N ASP A 346 25.59 -12.22 -6.09
CA ASP A 346 26.46 -11.07 -5.88
C ASP A 346 25.86 -9.80 -6.48
N ASN A 347 25.36 -9.89 -7.72
CA ASN A 347 24.72 -8.76 -8.39
C ASN A 347 23.48 -8.30 -7.63
N LEU A 348 22.56 -9.22 -7.31
CA LEU A 348 21.33 -8.89 -6.56
C LEU A 348 21.62 -8.27 -5.21
N SER A 349 22.56 -8.85 -4.44
CA SER A 349 22.93 -8.32 -3.14
C SER A 349 23.62 -6.95 -3.22
N ASN A 350 24.44 -6.72 -4.27
CA ASN A 350 25.07 -5.43 -4.51
C ASN A 350 24.03 -4.36 -4.83
N LYS A 351 23.07 -4.66 -5.72
CA LYS A 351 21.97 -3.75 -6.05
C LYS A 351 21.13 -3.40 -4.83
N ARG A 352 20.81 -4.37 -3.95
CA ARG A 352 20.07 -4.13 -2.70
C ARG A 352 20.83 -3.19 -1.75
N ALA A 353 22.13 -3.41 -1.58
CA ALA A 353 22.96 -2.50 -0.77
C ALA A 353 23.04 -1.09 -1.39
N GLN A 354 23.12 -1.01 -2.71
CA GLN A 354 23.11 0.25 -3.45
C GLN A 354 21.79 1.02 -3.27
N GLN A 355 20.64 0.34 -3.31
CA GLN A 355 19.35 1.01 -3.09
C GLN A 355 19.24 1.63 -1.70
N VAL A 356 19.77 0.96 -0.67
CA VAL A 356 19.83 1.54 0.68
C VAL A 356 20.75 2.76 0.71
N ALA A 357 21.91 2.69 0.08
CA ALA A 357 22.84 3.85 -0.02
C ALA A 357 22.18 5.02 -0.76
N ASN A 358 21.55 4.75 -1.92
CA ASN A 358 20.83 5.76 -2.70
C ASN A 358 19.73 6.43 -1.90
N TYR A 359 18.98 5.65 -1.10
CA TYR A 359 17.95 6.20 -0.22
C TYR A 359 18.54 7.21 0.77
N LEU A 360 19.63 6.86 1.45
CA LEU A 360 20.28 7.73 2.43
C LEU A 360 20.87 9.00 1.78
N VAL A 361 21.46 8.88 0.59
CA VAL A 361 21.98 10.03 -0.19
C VAL A 361 20.84 10.98 -0.57
N ARG A 362 19.72 10.45 -1.08
CA ARG A 362 18.54 11.26 -1.41
C ARG A 362 17.96 12.00 -0.20
N LYS A 363 18.06 11.40 1.00
CA LYS A 363 17.65 12.03 2.26
C LYS A 363 18.65 13.07 2.76
N GLY A 364 19.85 13.18 2.14
CA GLY A 364 20.84 14.19 2.45
C GLY A 364 22.07 13.70 3.24
N ILE A 365 22.30 12.39 3.33
CA ILE A 365 23.57 11.87 3.84
C ILE A 365 24.62 12.00 2.72
N GLU A 366 25.80 12.53 3.05
CA GLU A 366 26.91 12.67 2.10
C GLU A 366 27.36 11.29 1.58
N GLU A 367 27.48 11.16 0.26
CA GLU A 367 27.88 9.91 -0.40
C GLU A 367 29.25 9.39 0.11
N THR A 368 30.18 10.30 0.44
CA THR A 368 31.51 9.96 0.96
C THR A 368 31.50 9.23 2.30
N ARG A 369 30.36 9.24 3.00
CA ARG A 369 30.15 8.55 4.27
C ARG A 369 29.61 7.13 4.10
N LEU A 370 29.21 6.77 2.88
CA LEU A 370 28.55 5.52 2.57
C LEU A 370 29.37 4.68 1.62
N GLU A 371 29.66 3.45 2.01
CA GLU A 371 30.16 2.40 1.13
C GLU A 371 29.08 1.33 1.00
N TYR A 372 28.94 0.70 -0.17
CA TYR A 372 28.02 -0.42 -0.33
C TYR A 372 28.69 -1.60 -1.05
N LYS A 373 28.31 -2.81 -0.64
CA LYS A 373 28.89 -4.06 -1.18
C LYS A 373 27.92 -5.23 -1.12
N GLY A 374 27.84 -5.99 -2.21
CA GLY A 374 27.19 -7.28 -2.27
C GLY A 374 28.10 -8.41 -1.81
N TYR A 375 27.64 -9.20 -0.85
CA TYR A 375 28.33 -10.40 -0.34
C TYR A 375 27.72 -11.68 -0.89
N GLY A 376 26.62 -11.59 -1.65
CA GLY A 376 25.93 -12.74 -2.21
C GLY A 376 25.54 -13.75 -1.13
N LYS A 377 25.75 -15.02 -1.43
CA LYS A 377 25.46 -16.16 -0.53
C LYS A 377 26.67 -16.65 0.27
N ARG A 378 27.80 -15.89 0.29
CA ARG A 378 29.07 -16.37 0.88
C ARG A 378 29.14 -16.26 2.39
N GLN A 379 28.28 -15.46 3.03
CA GLN A 379 28.28 -15.24 4.48
C GLN A 379 26.93 -15.59 5.10
N PRO A 380 26.51 -16.87 5.13
CA PRO A 380 25.25 -17.27 5.70
C PRO A 380 25.29 -17.20 7.23
N LEU A 381 24.23 -16.67 7.85
CA LEU A 381 24.02 -16.69 9.31
C LEU A 381 23.30 -17.95 9.79
N ALA A 382 22.60 -18.64 8.88
CA ALA A 382 21.82 -19.83 9.19
C ALA A 382 21.79 -20.80 8.01
N SER A 383 21.33 -22.02 8.27
CA SER A 383 21.23 -23.05 7.22
C SER A 383 20.23 -22.66 6.12
N ASN A 384 20.66 -22.67 4.86
CA ASN A 384 19.79 -22.47 3.71
C ASN A 384 18.79 -23.61 3.43
N LYS A 385 18.90 -24.74 4.16
CA LYS A 385 17.98 -25.88 4.03
C LYS A 385 16.58 -25.56 4.56
N THR A 386 16.45 -24.65 5.52
CA THR A 386 15.17 -24.26 6.13
C THR A 386 14.67 -22.92 5.58
N LYS A 387 13.35 -22.73 5.52
CA LYS A 387 12.73 -21.44 5.13
C LYS A 387 13.17 -20.32 6.07
N SER A 388 13.17 -20.56 7.37
CA SER A 388 13.63 -19.60 8.39
C SER A 388 15.10 -19.21 8.22
N GLY A 389 15.98 -20.19 7.94
CA GLY A 389 17.40 -19.91 7.71
C GLY A 389 17.64 -19.09 6.43
N ARG A 390 16.90 -19.41 5.36
CA ARG A 390 16.96 -18.61 4.12
C ARG A 390 16.52 -17.17 4.37
N LYS A 391 15.43 -16.93 5.15
CA LYS A 391 14.97 -15.60 5.53
C LYS A 391 16.03 -14.81 6.33
N LYS A 392 16.75 -15.48 7.25
CA LYS A 392 17.86 -14.85 8.02
C LYS A 392 19.06 -14.49 7.14
N ASN A 393 19.29 -15.25 6.07
CA ASN A 393 20.41 -15.01 5.15
C ASN A 393 20.12 -13.89 4.13
N GLN A 394 18.86 -13.67 3.77
CA GLN A 394 18.42 -12.51 2.98
C GLN A 394 18.34 -11.30 3.90
N ARG A 395 19.40 -10.51 3.96
CA ARG A 395 19.49 -9.36 4.86
C ARG A 395 20.40 -8.27 4.30
N VAL A 396 20.29 -7.10 4.90
CA VAL A 396 21.30 -6.04 4.80
C VAL A 396 21.91 -5.83 6.19
N GLU A 397 23.23 -5.63 6.23
CA GLU A 397 23.99 -5.30 7.42
C GLU A 397 24.62 -3.92 7.26
N ILE A 398 24.72 -3.18 8.36
CA ILE A 398 25.51 -1.96 8.47
C ILE A 398 26.79 -2.30 9.21
N LYS A 399 27.95 -2.00 8.62
CA LYS A 399 29.26 -2.12 9.28
C LYS A 399 29.83 -0.72 9.53
N ILE A 400 30.21 -0.44 10.74
CA ILE A 400 30.80 0.84 11.13
C ILE A 400 32.24 0.90 10.64
N LEU A 401 32.56 1.85 9.75
CA LEU A 401 33.89 2.05 9.20
C LEU A 401 34.73 3.02 10.03
N SER A 402 34.10 4.11 10.52
CA SER A 402 34.72 5.06 11.41
C SER A 402 33.68 5.70 12.34
N LEU A 403 34.16 6.28 13.41
CA LEU A 403 33.39 6.98 14.46
C LEU A 403 33.89 8.40 14.69
N GLY A 404 34.52 8.98 13.67
CA GLY A 404 35.21 10.25 13.74
C GLY A 404 36.70 10.12 14.03
#